data_e25c3519e610ebaea428646ed7c59cf5
#
_entry.id   e25c3519e610ebaea428646ed7c59cf5
#
_cell.length_a   1.000
_cell.length_b   1.000
_cell.length_c   1.000
_cell.angle_alpha   90.00
_cell.angle_beta   90.00
_cell.angle_gamma   90.00
#
_symmetry.space_group_name_H-M   'P 1'
#
loop_
_entity.id
_entity.type
_entity.pdbx_description
1 polymer ?
#
loop_
_entity_poly.entity_id
_entity_poly.type
_entity_poly.pdbx_seq_one_letter_code
_entity_poly.pdbx_strand_id
1 'polypeptide(L)'
;MMFTAGLAADILFYSFCEWILYANDPHIAEMGSMQIWSSTYPIFHWGPIPWSFYLVLAVAFGFMLHVRGCHKQKYSEACRPILGNRADKLPGKGIDLLALFALLAGTATTFSLATPLMAQVLSRLTGLPSSKWVTIGILVVTCIIYTYALVHGMKGISRLSAACMYLFFALLAYVLLAGGETRYILETGFSAIGNLAQNFFSLATFTDPQRTTSFPQTWTIFYWAYWMVWCVASPFFIGSISRGRTVKQTILGGYVYSLGGTFLSFLILGNYSLGLQVSGKLDVLGIYGGAGDLYSTIIAIVDTLPLAPMVLVLLIAAMIAFYATSFDSIALVASSYTYKQMTGD
;
A
#
# COMPACT_ATOMS: atom_id res chain seq x y z
N MET A 1 12.61 3.41 -4.78
CA MET A 1 12.84 2.98 -3.40
C MET A 1 11.85 3.59 -2.41
N MET A 2 11.73 4.92 -2.20
CA MET A 2 10.71 5.49 -1.27
C MET A 2 9.30 5.01 -1.61
N PHE A 3 8.91 5.07 -2.88
CA PHE A 3 7.61 4.63 -3.36
C PHE A 3 7.35 3.14 -3.09
N THR A 4 8.28 2.26 -3.45
CA THR A 4 8.12 0.81 -3.31
C THR A 4 8.23 0.31 -1.87
N ALA A 5 8.93 1.03 -1.00
CA ALA A 5 9.05 0.66 0.41
C ALA A 5 7.83 1.06 1.27
N GLY A 6 7.04 2.02 0.79
CA GLY A 6 5.82 2.47 1.48
C GLY A 6 4.53 1.86 0.93
N LEU A 7 4.62 1.11 -0.18
CA LEU A 7 3.48 0.49 -0.83
C LEU A 7 3.71 -1.01 -0.95
N ALA A 8 2.82 -1.78 -0.37
CA ALA A 8 2.79 -3.23 -0.52
C ALA A 8 1.95 -3.66 -1.75
N ALA A 9 1.91 -4.95 -2.04
CA ALA A 9 1.07 -5.51 -3.12
C ALA A 9 -0.42 -5.18 -2.95
N ASP A 10 -0.83 -4.85 -1.74
CA ASP A 10 -2.20 -4.48 -1.38
C ASP A 10 -2.70 -3.25 -2.14
N ILE A 11 -1.81 -2.34 -2.57
CA ILE A 11 -2.23 -1.18 -3.36
C ILE A 11 -2.85 -1.64 -4.70
N LEU A 12 -2.31 -2.69 -5.32
CA LEU A 12 -2.87 -3.22 -6.56
C LEU A 12 -4.20 -3.93 -6.33
N PHE A 13 -4.38 -4.54 -5.16
CA PHE A 13 -5.66 -5.10 -4.77
C PHE A 13 -6.70 -3.99 -4.53
N TYR A 14 -6.45 -3.10 -3.57
CA TYR A 14 -7.41 -2.06 -3.19
C TYR A 14 -7.70 -1.06 -4.30
N SER A 15 -6.73 -0.72 -5.13
CA SER A 15 -6.94 0.23 -6.22
C SER A 15 -8.01 -0.20 -7.21
N PHE A 16 -8.19 -1.49 -7.45
CA PHE A 16 -9.27 -1.98 -8.31
C PHE A 16 -10.64 -2.00 -7.64
N CYS A 17 -10.70 -2.24 -6.33
CA CYS A 17 -11.94 -2.68 -5.69
C CYS A 17 -12.38 -1.88 -4.46
N GLU A 18 -11.57 -0.99 -3.91
CA GLU A 18 -11.93 -0.27 -2.67
C GLU A 18 -13.20 0.59 -2.85
N TRP A 19 -13.38 1.20 -4.00
CA TRP A 19 -14.57 1.98 -4.31
C TRP A 19 -15.87 1.17 -4.20
N ILE A 20 -15.82 -0.16 -4.46
CA ILE A 20 -16.94 -1.09 -4.38
C ILE A 20 -17.49 -1.15 -2.95
N LEU A 21 -16.56 -1.15 -1.97
CA LEU A 21 -16.90 -1.18 -0.56
C LEU A 21 -17.65 0.09 -0.13
N TYR A 22 -17.24 1.23 -0.67
CA TYR A 22 -17.88 2.52 -0.40
C TYR A 22 -19.20 2.67 -1.15
N ALA A 23 -19.27 2.25 -2.39
CA ALA A 23 -20.48 2.35 -3.21
C ALA A 23 -21.70 1.66 -2.57
N ASN A 24 -21.48 0.64 -1.76
CA ASN A 24 -22.51 -0.10 -1.05
C ASN A 24 -22.79 0.45 0.38
N ASP A 25 -22.04 1.47 0.81
CA ASP A 25 -22.20 2.00 2.17
C ASP A 25 -23.30 3.07 2.22
N PRO A 26 -24.25 2.99 3.18
CA PRO A 26 -25.33 3.96 3.32
C PRO A 26 -24.86 5.41 3.44
N HIS A 27 -23.71 5.64 4.08
CA HIS A 27 -23.12 6.98 4.19
C HIS A 27 -22.85 7.62 2.82
N ILE A 28 -22.35 6.85 1.86
CA ILE A 28 -22.10 7.36 0.51
C ILE A 28 -23.41 7.73 -0.20
N ALA A 29 -24.48 6.95 0.01
CA ALA A 29 -25.79 7.27 -0.53
C ALA A 29 -26.34 8.60 0.04
N GLU A 30 -26.10 8.87 1.33
CA GLU A 30 -26.48 10.13 1.97
C GLU A 30 -25.67 11.34 1.47
N MET A 31 -24.41 11.12 1.06
CA MET A 31 -23.54 12.18 0.53
C MET A 31 -23.91 12.63 -0.89
N GLY A 32 -24.77 11.92 -1.59
CA GLY A 32 -25.27 12.25 -2.92
C GLY A 32 -24.65 11.40 -4.02
N SER A 33 -23.68 11.91 -4.80
CA SER A 33 -23.13 11.17 -5.94
C SER A 33 -22.24 10.03 -5.50
N MET A 34 -22.75 8.79 -5.58
CA MET A 34 -21.96 7.55 -5.36
C MET A 34 -20.67 7.57 -6.16
N GLN A 35 -20.72 7.93 -7.44
CA GLN A 35 -19.58 7.98 -8.34
C GLN A 35 -18.44 8.87 -7.82
N ILE A 36 -18.77 10.10 -7.41
CA ILE A 36 -17.75 11.06 -6.93
C ILE A 36 -17.18 10.62 -5.59
N TRP A 37 -18.04 10.25 -4.64
CA TRP A 37 -17.58 9.90 -3.31
C TRP A 37 -16.85 8.56 -3.24
N SER A 38 -17.29 7.55 -4.02
CA SER A 38 -16.56 6.28 -4.12
C SER A 38 -15.19 6.42 -4.81
N SER A 39 -15.00 7.43 -5.67
CA SER A 39 -13.68 7.78 -6.20
C SER A 39 -12.85 8.66 -5.25
N THR A 40 -13.49 9.45 -4.39
CA THR A 40 -12.80 10.38 -3.46
C THR A 40 -12.25 9.68 -2.22
N TYR A 41 -13.02 8.79 -1.60
CA TYR A 41 -12.60 8.13 -0.36
C TYR A 41 -11.33 7.29 -0.48
N PRO A 42 -11.09 6.51 -1.56
CA PRO A 42 -9.83 5.81 -1.72
C PRO A 42 -8.62 6.73 -1.67
N ILE A 43 -8.64 7.85 -2.40
CA ILE A 43 -7.54 8.83 -2.38
C ILE A 43 -7.47 9.64 -1.09
N PHE A 44 -8.51 9.67 -0.26
CA PHE A 44 -8.48 10.20 1.09
C PHE A 44 -7.83 9.22 2.06
N HIS A 45 -8.25 7.96 2.09
CA HIS A 45 -7.75 6.93 3.00
C HIS A 45 -6.30 6.50 2.69
N TRP A 46 -5.87 6.62 1.44
CA TRP A 46 -4.49 6.38 0.98
C TRP A 46 -3.74 7.68 0.66
N GLY A 47 -4.25 8.79 1.16
CA GLY A 47 -3.87 10.13 0.80
C GLY A 47 -2.84 10.79 1.74
N PRO A 48 -2.93 12.13 1.88
CA PRO A 48 -1.93 12.89 2.63
C PRO A 48 -1.79 12.52 4.10
N ILE A 49 -2.88 12.16 4.78
CA ILE A 49 -2.86 11.85 6.22
C ILE A 49 -2.02 10.60 6.51
N PRO A 50 -2.30 9.42 5.94
CA PRO A 50 -1.49 8.24 6.21
C PRO A 50 -0.03 8.38 5.74
N TRP A 51 0.23 9.04 4.62
CA TRP A 51 1.61 9.35 4.22
C TRP A 51 2.33 10.25 5.23
N SER A 52 1.61 11.14 5.92
CA SER A 52 2.18 11.94 7.02
C SER A 52 2.70 11.09 8.15
N PHE A 53 2.03 9.98 8.50
CA PHE A 53 2.52 9.05 9.54
C PHE A 53 3.91 8.53 9.22
N TYR A 54 4.15 8.16 7.96
CA TYR A 54 5.46 7.66 7.52
C TYR A 54 6.51 8.78 7.45
N LEU A 55 6.16 9.93 6.89
CA LEU A 55 7.14 10.99 6.63
C LEU A 55 7.63 11.66 7.91
N VAL A 56 6.76 11.87 8.89
CA VAL A 56 7.16 12.41 10.20
C VAL A 56 8.15 11.47 10.89
N LEU A 57 7.84 10.17 10.91
CA LEU A 57 8.72 9.16 11.51
C LEU A 57 10.02 8.99 10.71
N ALA A 58 9.95 9.02 9.37
CA ALA A 58 11.13 8.92 8.51
C ALA A 58 12.11 10.06 8.73
N VAL A 59 11.61 11.29 8.93
CA VAL A 59 12.44 12.45 9.30
C VAL A 59 13.08 12.25 10.68
N ALA A 60 12.29 11.79 11.66
CA ALA A 60 12.80 11.52 13.01
C ALA A 60 13.91 10.45 13.00
N PHE A 61 13.69 9.34 12.28
CA PHE A 61 14.68 8.26 12.15
C PHE A 61 15.89 8.69 11.31
N GLY A 62 15.69 9.41 10.22
CA GLY A 62 16.78 9.95 9.41
C GLY A 62 17.67 10.90 10.24
N PHE A 63 17.08 11.75 11.06
CA PHE A 63 17.81 12.62 11.98
C PHE A 63 18.58 11.82 13.05
N MET A 64 17.93 10.81 13.64
CA MET A 64 18.56 9.91 14.61
C MET A 64 19.80 9.21 14.01
N LEU A 65 19.64 8.63 12.82
CA LEU A 65 20.69 7.84 12.17
C LEU A 65 21.82 8.70 11.62
N HIS A 66 21.49 9.79 10.91
CA HIS A 66 22.48 10.53 10.10
C HIS A 66 23.02 11.79 10.79
N VAL A 67 22.25 12.42 11.69
CA VAL A 67 22.68 13.64 12.40
C VAL A 67 23.20 13.30 13.79
N ARG A 68 22.49 12.45 14.54
CA ARG A 68 22.94 12.00 15.87
C ARG A 68 23.93 10.85 15.84
N GLY A 69 24.12 10.20 14.69
CA GLY A 69 25.05 9.08 14.53
C GLY A 69 24.68 7.84 15.35
N CYS A 70 23.40 7.61 15.61
CA CYS A 70 22.95 6.42 16.32
C CYS A 70 23.09 5.18 15.43
N HIS A 71 23.83 4.19 15.92
CA HIS A 71 24.10 2.95 15.19
C HIS A 71 23.04 1.86 15.41
N LYS A 72 22.04 2.10 16.28
CA LYS A 72 20.97 1.14 16.56
C LYS A 72 19.68 1.58 15.88
N GLN A 73 19.22 0.79 14.94
CA GLN A 73 17.94 1.03 14.23
C GLN A 73 16.77 0.42 15.02
N LYS A 74 16.47 0.97 16.20
CA LYS A 74 15.40 0.49 17.08
C LYS A 74 14.51 1.63 17.54
N TYR A 75 13.22 1.34 17.76
CA TYR A 75 12.29 2.32 18.31
C TYR A 75 12.68 2.75 19.73
N SER A 76 13.17 1.83 20.56
CA SER A 76 13.69 2.17 21.88
C SER A 76 14.83 3.18 21.82
N GLU A 77 15.69 3.10 20.79
CA GLU A 77 16.77 4.06 20.58
C GLU A 77 16.24 5.44 20.15
N ALA A 78 15.22 5.46 19.29
CA ALA A 78 14.55 6.71 18.90
C ALA A 78 13.91 7.41 20.13
N CYS A 79 13.44 6.65 21.11
CA CYS A 79 12.87 7.15 22.36
C CYS A 79 13.95 7.51 23.41
N ARG A 80 15.23 7.22 23.18
CA ARG A 80 16.32 7.47 24.15
C ARG A 80 16.41 8.91 24.65
N PRO A 81 16.15 9.96 23.84
CA PRO A 81 16.15 11.35 24.36
C PRO A 81 15.15 11.58 25.50
N ILE A 82 14.09 10.81 25.56
CA ILE A 82 13.05 10.88 26.61
C ILE A 82 13.34 9.86 27.73
N LEU A 83 13.69 8.63 27.35
CA LEU A 83 13.83 7.51 28.26
C LEU A 83 15.22 7.44 28.94
N GLY A 84 16.23 8.10 28.37
CA GLY A 84 17.62 8.01 28.86
C GLY A 84 18.08 6.54 28.91
N ASN A 85 18.69 6.15 30.02
CA ASN A 85 19.17 4.78 30.27
C ASN A 85 18.05 3.74 30.40
N ARG A 86 16.77 4.16 30.52
CA ARG A 86 15.62 3.25 30.52
C ARG A 86 15.35 2.62 29.15
N ALA A 87 15.88 3.22 28.08
CA ALA A 87 15.80 2.65 26.73
C ALA A 87 16.46 1.25 26.63
N ASP A 88 17.47 0.97 27.44
CA ASP A 88 18.15 -0.33 27.47
C ASP A 88 17.52 -1.31 28.49
N LYS A 89 16.51 -0.87 29.25
CA LYS A 89 15.81 -1.64 30.30
C LYS A 89 14.43 -2.12 29.83
N LEU A 90 13.62 -2.60 30.78
CA LEU A 90 12.26 -3.11 30.51
C LEU A 90 11.39 -2.19 29.64
N PRO A 91 11.30 -0.86 29.86
CA PRO A 91 10.51 0.01 29.01
C PRO A 91 10.96 -0.01 27.54
N GLY A 92 12.27 0.07 27.28
CA GLY A 92 12.79 0.00 25.91
C GLY A 92 12.57 -1.37 25.26
N LYS A 93 12.75 -2.47 26.02
CA LYS A 93 12.45 -3.82 25.52
C LYS A 93 10.96 -3.99 25.17
N GLY A 94 10.07 -3.39 25.97
CA GLY A 94 8.63 -3.40 25.70
C GLY A 94 8.30 -2.66 24.39
N ILE A 95 8.90 -1.49 24.16
CA ILE A 95 8.74 -0.73 22.89
C ILE A 95 9.25 -1.56 21.71
N ASP A 96 10.42 -2.16 21.80
CA ASP A 96 10.98 -2.98 20.72
C ASP A 96 10.13 -4.23 20.45
N LEU A 97 9.57 -4.86 21.48
CA LEU A 97 8.69 -6.00 21.36
C LEU A 97 7.38 -5.62 20.66
N LEU A 98 6.75 -4.50 21.04
CA LEU A 98 5.56 -3.98 20.35
C LEU A 98 5.84 -3.66 18.89
N ALA A 99 7.01 -3.09 18.58
CA ALA A 99 7.44 -2.84 17.21
C ALA A 99 7.57 -4.13 16.40
N LEU A 100 8.15 -5.19 16.98
CA LEU A 100 8.24 -6.50 16.32
C LEU A 100 6.87 -7.13 16.10
N PHE A 101 5.95 -7.05 17.06
CA PHE A 101 4.58 -7.53 16.87
C PHE A 101 3.85 -6.77 15.77
N ALA A 102 3.97 -5.43 15.71
CA ALA A 102 3.38 -4.64 14.65
C ALA A 102 3.95 -5.05 13.28
N LEU A 103 5.28 -5.26 13.19
CA LEU A 103 5.93 -5.71 11.97
C LEU A 103 5.39 -7.06 11.48
N LEU A 104 5.22 -8.03 12.38
CA LEU A 104 4.66 -9.34 12.07
C LEU A 104 3.18 -9.24 11.67
N ALA A 105 2.39 -8.42 12.37
CA ALA A 105 0.99 -8.19 12.04
C ALA A 105 0.83 -7.56 10.64
N GLY A 106 1.61 -6.52 10.31
CA GLY A 106 1.61 -5.91 8.98
C GLY A 106 1.96 -6.90 7.88
N THR A 107 2.95 -7.74 8.12
CA THR A 107 3.32 -8.80 7.18
C THR A 107 2.18 -9.78 6.97
N ALA A 108 1.52 -10.23 8.05
CA ALA A 108 0.41 -11.17 7.97
C ALA A 108 -0.80 -10.59 7.23
N THR A 109 -1.13 -9.30 7.45
CA THR A 109 -2.25 -8.65 6.76
C THR A 109 -2.01 -8.56 5.25
N THR A 110 -0.83 -8.16 4.81
CA THR A 110 -0.50 -8.13 3.38
C THR A 110 -0.58 -9.53 2.75
N PHE A 111 -0.04 -10.55 3.42
CA PHE A 111 -0.15 -11.92 2.90
C PHE A 111 -1.58 -12.40 2.79
N SER A 112 -2.44 -12.06 3.74
CA SER A 112 -3.84 -12.50 3.75
C SER A 112 -4.67 -11.87 2.63
N LEU A 113 -4.32 -10.67 2.16
CA LEU A 113 -5.06 -9.95 1.15
C LEU A 113 -4.56 -10.22 -0.27
N ALA A 114 -3.28 -10.01 -0.52
CA ALA A 114 -2.78 -10.03 -1.89
C ALA A 114 -2.42 -11.45 -2.39
N THR A 115 -2.06 -12.38 -1.50
CA THR A 115 -1.71 -13.75 -1.94
C THR A 115 -2.88 -14.53 -2.53
N PRO A 116 -4.12 -14.47 -1.98
CA PRO A 116 -5.28 -15.10 -2.61
C PRO A 116 -5.58 -14.55 -4.01
N LEU A 117 -5.43 -13.23 -4.22
CA LEU A 117 -5.58 -12.66 -5.56
C LEU A 117 -4.58 -13.26 -6.53
N MET A 118 -3.30 -13.33 -6.17
CA MET A 118 -2.28 -13.95 -7.02
C MET A 118 -2.58 -15.42 -7.31
N ALA A 119 -3.09 -16.17 -6.33
CA ALA A 119 -3.47 -17.57 -6.52
C ALA A 119 -4.65 -17.70 -7.49
N GLN A 120 -5.65 -16.83 -7.41
CA GLN A 120 -6.78 -16.81 -8.34
C GLN A 120 -6.36 -16.35 -9.74
N VAL A 121 -5.48 -15.35 -9.86
CA VAL A 121 -4.90 -14.95 -11.15
C VAL A 121 -4.16 -16.10 -11.80
N LEU A 122 -3.34 -16.83 -11.04
CA LEU A 122 -2.62 -17.99 -11.56
C LEU A 122 -3.59 -19.12 -11.97
N SER A 123 -4.62 -19.37 -11.16
CA SER A 123 -5.69 -20.31 -11.48
C SER A 123 -6.40 -19.94 -12.79
N ARG A 124 -6.73 -18.66 -12.98
CA ARG A 124 -7.36 -18.15 -14.21
C ARG A 124 -6.48 -18.32 -15.45
N LEU A 125 -5.14 -18.15 -15.29
CA LEU A 125 -4.17 -18.29 -16.38
C LEU A 125 -3.88 -19.76 -16.76
N THR A 126 -3.84 -20.64 -15.77
CA THR A 126 -3.37 -22.03 -15.96
C THR A 126 -4.49 -23.06 -16.00
N GLY A 127 -5.70 -22.69 -15.56
CA GLY A 127 -6.82 -23.62 -15.36
C GLY A 127 -6.68 -24.53 -14.15
N LEU A 128 -5.61 -24.39 -13.37
CA LEU A 128 -5.42 -25.15 -12.13
C LEU A 128 -6.31 -24.58 -11.02
N PRO A 129 -6.92 -25.42 -10.14
CA PRO A 129 -7.71 -24.91 -9.03
C PRO A 129 -6.84 -24.10 -8.07
N SER A 130 -7.34 -22.96 -7.60
CA SER A 130 -6.68 -22.21 -6.54
C SER A 130 -6.64 -23.06 -5.27
N SER A 131 -5.47 -23.30 -4.74
CA SER A 131 -5.26 -24.17 -3.56
C SER A 131 -4.17 -23.60 -2.67
N LYS A 132 -4.14 -24.08 -1.43
CA LYS A 132 -3.08 -23.72 -0.47
C LYS A 132 -1.67 -24.02 -1.01
N TRP A 133 -1.52 -25.01 -1.88
CA TRP A 133 -0.21 -25.35 -2.47
C TRP A 133 0.23 -24.31 -3.50
N VAL A 134 -0.71 -23.77 -4.28
CA VAL A 134 -0.44 -22.66 -5.20
C VAL A 134 -0.02 -21.42 -4.40
N THR A 135 -0.73 -21.11 -3.33
CA THR A 135 -0.40 -20.02 -2.39
C THR A 135 1.02 -20.20 -1.82
N ILE A 136 1.33 -21.39 -1.31
CA ILE A 136 2.68 -21.70 -0.80
C ILE A 136 3.74 -21.54 -1.90
N GLY A 137 3.47 -22.02 -3.10
CA GLY A 137 4.37 -21.87 -4.25
C GLY A 137 4.67 -20.40 -4.56
N ILE A 138 3.66 -19.53 -4.58
CA ILE A 138 3.81 -18.09 -4.78
C ILE A 138 4.69 -17.47 -3.68
N LEU A 139 4.44 -17.83 -2.42
CA LEU A 139 5.23 -17.34 -1.30
C LEU A 139 6.69 -17.78 -1.38
N VAL A 140 6.94 -19.04 -1.75
CA VAL A 140 8.31 -19.57 -1.93
C VAL A 140 9.04 -18.84 -3.05
N VAL A 141 8.37 -18.62 -4.19
CA VAL A 141 8.95 -17.85 -5.31
C VAL A 141 9.29 -16.43 -4.87
N THR A 142 8.37 -15.77 -4.17
CA THR A 142 8.60 -14.43 -3.65
C THR A 142 9.79 -14.40 -2.66
N CYS A 143 9.86 -15.39 -1.76
CA CYS A 143 10.99 -15.54 -0.83
C CYS A 143 12.33 -15.68 -1.55
N ILE A 144 12.39 -16.47 -2.62
CA ILE A 144 13.61 -16.64 -3.42
C ILE A 144 14.02 -15.30 -4.06
N ILE A 145 13.06 -14.56 -4.63
CA ILE A 145 13.33 -13.29 -5.33
C ILE A 145 13.90 -12.25 -4.34
N TYR A 146 13.25 -12.04 -3.20
CA TYR A 146 13.74 -11.03 -2.27
C TYR A 146 15.05 -11.45 -1.59
N THR A 147 15.21 -12.74 -1.28
CA THR A 147 16.48 -13.26 -0.71
C THR A 147 17.63 -13.04 -1.68
N TYR A 148 17.41 -13.32 -2.98
CA TYR A 148 18.38 -13.04 -4.01
C TYR A 148 18.72 -11.53 -4.08
N ALA A 149 17.73 -10.65 -4.00
CA ALA A 149 17.95 -9.21 -4.01
C ALA A 149 18.78 -8.76 -2.77
N LEU A 150 18.44 -9.26 -1.57
CA LEU A 150 19.15 -8.96 -0.33
C LEU A 150 20.61 -9.39 -0.36
N VAL A 151 20.91 -10.59 -0.87
CA VAL A 151 22.30 -11.11 -0.98
C VAL A 151 23.15 -10.20 -1.88
N HIS A 152 22.55 -9.53 -2.85
CA HIS A 152 23.24 -8.56 -3.71
C HIS A 152 23.28 -7.14 -3.13
N GLY A 153 22.86 -6.95 -1.88
CA GLY A 153 22.89 -5.69 -1.14
C GLY A 153 22.09 -4.57 -1.79
N MET A 154 22.47 -3.32 -1.54
CA MET A 154 21.73 -2.14 -2.04
C MET A 154 21.57 -2.11 -3.56
N LYS A 155 22.48 -2.71 -4.33
CA LYS A 155 22.33 -2.79 -5.80
C LYS A 155 21.20 -3.73 -6.21
N GLY A 156 21.06 -4.87 -5.52
CA GLY A 156 19.98 -5.83 -5.75
C GLY A 156 18.62 -5.23 -5.41
N ILE A 157 18.50 -4.64 -4.22
CA ILE A 157 17.28 -3.95 -3.76
C ILE A 157 16.88 -2.84 -4.73
N SER A 158 17.84 -2.02 -5.20
CA SER A 158 17.58 -0.94 -6.14
C SER A 158 17.07 -1.44 -7.49
N ARG A 159 17.65 -2.54 -8.02
CA ARG A 159 17.18 -3.15 -9.28
C ARG A 159 15.78 -3.73 -9.16
N LEU A 160 15.49 -4.41 -8.06
CA LEU A 160 14.16 -4.96 -7.78
C LEU A 160 13.13 -3.84 -7.66
N SER A 161 13.44 -2.76 -6.93
CA SER A 161 12.58 -1.58 -6.83
C SER A 161 12.34 -0.90 -8.17
N ALA A 162 13.33 -0.81 -9.04
CA ALA A 162 13.19 -0.27 -10.38
C ALA A 162 12.27 -1.15 -11.25
N ALA A 163 12.47 -2.47 -11.23
CA ALA A 163 11.60 -3.41 -11.93
C ALA A 163 10.15 -3.32 -11.47
N CYS A 164 9.92 -3.24 -10.14
CA CYS A 164 8.62 -3.03 -9.55
C CYS A 164 7.94 -1.77 -10.09
N MET A 165 8.66 -0.66 -10.12
CA MET A 165 8.14 0.62 -10.66
C MET A 165 7.77 0.51 -12.15
N TYR A 166 8.62 -0.11 -12.97
CA TYR A 166 8.32 -0.27 -14.40
C TYR A 166 7.09 -1.14 -14.63
N LEU A 167 6.95 -2.26 -13.91
CA LEU A 167 5.76 -3.12 -14.00
C LEU A 167 4.50 -2.38 -13.56
N PHE A 168 4.57 -1.63 -12.47
CA PHE A 168 3.47 -0.84 -11.96
C PHE A 168 3.00 0.22 -12.95
N PHE A 169 3.90 1.06 -13.44
CA PHE A 169 3.54 2.10 -14.40
C PHE A 169 3.14 1.53 -15.76
N ALA A 170 3.69 0.39 -16.17
CA ALA A 170 3.24 -0.31 -17.38
C ALA A 170 1.79 -0.78 -17.25
N LEU A 171 1.41 -1.34 -16.08
CA LEU A 171 0.03 -1.73 -15.81
C LEU A 171 -0.91 -0.52 -15.84
N LEU A 172 -0.56 0.56 -15.13
CA LEU A 172 -1.38 1.78 -15.11
C LEU A 172 -1.54 2.39 -16.50
N ALA A 173 -0.45 2.52 -17.26
CA ALA A 173 -0.48 3.04 -18.60
C ALA A 173 -1.31 2.17 -19.54
N TYR A 174 -1.21 0.84 -19.41
CA TYR A 174 -2.01 -0.08 -20.21
C TYR A 174 -3.51 0.08 -19.92
N VAL A 175 -3.92 0.07 -18.66
CA VAL A 175 -5.33 0.25 -18.28
C VAL A 175 -5.85 1.61 -18.75
N LEU A 176 -5.08 2.68 -18.55
CA LEU A 176 -5.47 4.03 -18.96
C LEU A 176 -5.66 4.14 -20.48
N LEU A 177 -4.76 3.56 -21.29
CA LEU A 177 -4.73 3.78 -22.73
C LEU A 177 -5.54 2.72 -23.50
N ALA A 178 -5.54 1.47 -23.03
CA ALA A 178 -6.17 0.35 -23.74
C ALA A 178 -7.54 -0.06 -23.16
N GLY A 179 -7.89 0.38 -21.95
CA GLY A 179 -9.12 -0.01 -21.26
C GLY A 179 -10.41 0.58 -21.85
N GLY A 180 -10.31 1.60 -22.72
CA GLY A 180 -11.48 2.21 -23.35
C GLY A 180 -12.28 3.18 -22.46
N GLU A 181 -11.83 3.44 -21.23
CA GLU A 181 -12.46 4.36 -20.27
C GLU A 181 -11.59 5.58 -19.97
N THR A 182 -10.61 5.89 -20.82
CA THR A 182 -9.61 6.97 -20.59
C THR A 182 -10.25 8.30 -20.22
N ARG A 183 -11.29 8.71 -20.96
CA ARG A 183 -12.01 9.96 -20.71
C ARG A 183 -12.65 9.95 -19.33
N TYR A 184 -13.36 8.88 -19.01
CA TYR A 184 -14.04 8.72 -17.73
C TYR A 184 -13.04 8.73 -16.55
N ILE A 185 -11.93 7.99 -16.70
CA ILE A 185 -10.84 7.95 -15.69
C ILE A 185 -10.31 9.34 -15.39
N LEU A 186 -10.03 10.14 -16.43
CA LEU A 186 -9.47 11.48 -16.27
C LEU A 186 -10.50 12.46 -15.68
N GLU A 187 -11.71 12.53 -16.23
CA GLU A 187 -12.75 13.45 -15.77
C GLU A 187 -13.16 13.16 -14.33
N THR A 188 -13.42 11.90 -13.98
CA THR A 188 -13.76 11.49 -12.60
C THR A 188 -12.56 11.66 -11.67
N GLY A 189 -11.37 11.35 -12.14
CA GLY A 189 -10.14 11.52 -11.35
C GLY A 189 -9.87 12.96 -10.94
N PHE A 190 -9.96 13.91 -11.87
CA PHE A 190 -9.82 15.34 -11.56
C PHE A 190 -10.93 15.83 -10.64
N SER A 191 -12.17 15.36 -10.86
CA SER A 191 -13.30 15.70 -9.99
C SER A 191 -13.10 15.16 -8.56
N ALA A 192 -12.60 13.93 -8.40
CA ALA A 192 -12.30 13.34 -7.10
C ALA A 192 -11.18 14.08 -6.36
N ILE A 193 -10.11 14.49 -7.05
CA ILE A 193 -9.04 15.32 -6.46
C ILE A 193 -9.60 16.66 -5.99
N GLY A 194 -10.41 17.32 -6.82
CA GLY A 194 -11.06 18.59 -6.45
C GLY A 194 -11.99 18.43 -5.25
N ASN A 195 -12.79 17.36 -5.23
CA ASN A 195 -13.69 17.05 -4.13
C ASN A 195 -12.91 16.74 -2.83
N LEU A 196 -11.81 15.98 -2.93
CA LEU A 196 -10.93 15.74 -1.79
C LEU A 196 -10.34 17.03 -1.24
N ALA A 197 -9.83 17.92 -2.10
CA ALA A 197 -9.23 19.18 -1.69
C ALA A 197 -10.26 20.08 -0.99
N GLN A 198 -11.47 20.16 -1.54
CA GLN A 198 -12.55 20.99 -0.99
C GLN A 198 -13.05 20.47 0.36
N ASN A 199 -13.15 19.15 0.54
CA ASN A 199 -13.76 18.53 1.72
C ASN A 199 -12.73 17.94 2.69
N PHE A 200 -11.43 18.15 2.49
CA PHE A 200 -10.36 17.48 3.22
C PHE A 200 -10.53 17.54 4.75
N PHE A 201 -10.75 18.72 5.30
CA PHE A 201 -10.89 18.88 6.75
C PHE A 201 -12.20 18.28 7.27
N SER A 202 -13.28 18.39 6.51
CA SER A 202 -14.57 17.77 6.86
C SER A 202 -14.43 16.25 6.95
N LEU A 203 -13.79 15.62 5.95
CA LEU A 203 -13.53 14.18 5.93
C LEU A 203 -12.60 13.76 7.08
N ALA A 204 -11.54 14.54 7.33
CA ALA A 204 -10.55 14.24 8.35
C ALA A 204 -11.08 14.33 9.79
N THR A 205 -12.10 15.13 10.01
CA THR A 205 -12.70 15.35 11.34
C THR A 205 -14.06 14.69 11.52
N PHE A 206 -14.55 13.98 10.49
CA PHE A 206 -15.81 13.25 10.58
C PHE A 206 -15.66 12.03 11.49
N THR A 207 -16.38 12.02 12.61
CA THR A 207 -16.32 10.97 13.63
C THR A 207 -17.61 10.19 13.79
N ASP A 208 -18.69 10.61 13.12
CA ASP A 208 -20.04 10.05 13.27
C ASP A 208 -20.41 9.81 14.75
N PRO A 209 -20.57 10.88 15.57
CA PRO A 209 -20.73 10.74 17.00
C PRO A 209 -22.03 10.03 17.39
N GLN A 210 -23.04 10.09 16.53
CA GLN A 210 -24.34 9.42 16.74
C GLN A 210 -24.36 7.98 16.21
N ARG A 211 -23.28 7.53 15.54
CA ARG A 211 -23.18 6.20 14.94
C ARG A 211 -24.29 5.90 13.94
N THR A 212 -24.72 6.89 13.17
CA THR A 212 -25.80 6.75 12.18
C THR A 212 -25.41 5.80 11.06
N THR A 213 -24.19 5.90 10.56
CA THR A 213 -23.64 5.02 9.50
C THR A 213 -22.49 4.13 9.97
N SER A 214 -21.79 4.54 11.05
CA SER A 214 -20.54 3.95 11.52
C SER A 214 -19.41 3.93 10.47
N PHE A 215 -19.51 4.72 9.42
CA PHE A 215 -18.55 4.76 8.30
C PHE A 215 -17.12 5.05 8.77
N PRO A 216 -16.83 6.07 9.62
CA PRO A 216 -15.47 6.31 10.06
C PRO A 216 -14.89 5.15 10.87
N GLN A 217 -15.72 4.45 11.65
CA GLN A 217 -15.29 3.32 12.46
C GLN A 217 -14.95 2.10 11.60
N THR A 218 -15.75 1.87 10.56
CA THR A 218 -15.59 0.73 9.65
C THR A 218 -14.42 0.95 8.70
N TRP A 219 -14.29 2.16 8.13
CA TRP A 219 -13.37 2.42 7.03
C TRP A 219 -12.19 3.32 7.41
N THR A 220 -12.43 4.54 7.90
CA THR A 220 -11.36 5.50 8.14
C THR A 220 -10.40 5.03 9.24
N ILE A 221 -10.93 4.53 10.37
CA ILE A 221 -10.13 3.99 11.47
C ILE A 221 -9.41 2.72 11.02
N PHE A 222 -10.09 1.84 10.27
CA PHE A 222 -9.49 0.63 9.74
C PHE A 222 -8.28 0.94 8.87
N TYR A 223 -8.42 1.79 7.84
CA TYR A 223 -7.31 2.11 6.93
C TYR A 223 -6.17 2.82 7.64
N TRP A 224 -6.45 3.77 8.53
CA TRP A 224 -5.38 4.46 9.25
C TRP A 224 -4.67 3.55 10.26
N ALA A 225 -5.38 2.66 10.94
CA ALA A 225 -4.77 1.63 11.77
C ALA A 225 -3.91 0.67 10.92
N TYR A 226 -4.39 0.29 9.75
CA TYR A 226 -3.65 -0.51 8.77
C TYR A 226 -2.33 0.16 8.35
N TRP A 227 -2.33 1.47 8.08
CA TRP A 227 -1.12 2.22 7.81
C TRP A 227 -0.18 2.28 9.03
N MET A 228 -0.72 2.46 10.23
CA MET A 228 0.08 2.55 11.46
C MET A 228 0.85 1.27 11.76
N VAL A 229 0.35 0.10 11.41
CA VAL A 229 1.05 -1.17 11.56
C VAL A 229 2.38 -1.16 10.78
N TRP A 230 2.42 -0.52 9.62
CA TRP A 230 3.60 -0.39 8.78
C TRP A 230 4.57 0.73 9.21
N CYS A 231 4.19 1.57 10.18
CA CYS A 231 5.06 2.64 10.69
C CYS A 231 6.36 2.12 11.33
N VAL A 232 6.45 0.83 11.61
CA VAL A 232 7.69 0.22 12.12
C VAL A 232 8.72 0.02 11.01
N ALA A 233 8.29 -0.45 9.83
CA ALA A 233 9.20 -0.79 8.74
C ALA A 233 9.50 0.39 7.81
N SER A 234 8.47 0.93 7.17
CA SER A 234 8.61 1.90 6.08
C SER A 234 9.32 3.19 6.50
N PRO A 235 9.00 3.84 7.63
CA PRO A 235 9.70 5.05 8.05
C PRO A 235 11.18 4.82 8.37
N PHE A 236 11.53 3.69 8.98
CA PHE A 236 12.93 3.35 9.22
C PHE A 236 13.72 3.18 7.93
N PHE A 237 13.15 2.45 6.99
CA PHE A 237 13.76 2.27 5.68
C PHE A 237 13.92 3.62 4.95
N ILE A 238 12.87 4.44 4.89
CA ILE A 238 12.92 5.78 4.28
C ILE A 238 13.97 6.65 4.98
N GLY A 239 14.01 6.63 6.31
CA GLY A 239 15.01 7.34 7.11
C GLY A 239 16.44 6.88 6.77
N SER A 240 16.68 5.58 6.63
CA SER A 240 18.01 5.04 6.34
C SER A 240 18.51 5.44 4.94
N ILE A 241 17.64 5.44 3.93
CA ILE A 241 18.00 5.86 2.55
C ILE A 241 18.01 7.37 2.33
N SER A 242 17.64 8.15 3.34
CA SER A 242 17.62 9.63 3.27
C SER A 242 18.99 10.29 3.46
N ARG A 243 20.05 9.51 3.67
CA ARG A 243 21.42 10.03 3.87
C ARG A 243 21.81 11.00 2.75
N GLY A 244 22.31 12.19 3.15
CA GLY A 244 22.71 13.25 2.20
C GLY A 244 21.57 14.08 1.64
N ARG A 245 20.32 13.84 2.07
CA ARG A 245 19.14 14.64 1.69
C ARG A 245 18.77 15.61 2.81
N THR A 246 18.22 16.76 2.44
CA THR A 246 17.62 17.66 3.44
C THR A 246 16.26 17.14 3.90
N VAL A 247 15.80 17.57 5.08
CA VAL A 247 14.46 17.29 5.59
C VAL A 247 13.39 17.67 4.55
N LYS A 248 13.53 18.86 3.94
CA LYS A 248 12.63 19.33 2.87
C LYS A 248 12.59 18.35 1.70
N GLN A 249 13.74 17.88 1.22
CA GLN A 249 13.82 16.91 0.11
C GLN A 249 13.20 15.56 0.48
N THR A 250 13.36 15.11 1.71
CA THR A 250 12.77 13.86 2.19
C THR A 250 11.25 13.95 2.25
N ILE A 251 10.70 15.04 2.81
CA ILE A 251 9.26 15.26 2.90
C ILE A 251 8.64 15.44 1.51
N LEU A 252 9.16 16.36 0.71
CA LEU A 252 8.63 16.62 -0.64
C LEU A 252 8.78 15.39 -1.55
N GLY A 253 9.91 14.67 -1.47
CA GLY A 253 10.10 13.44 -2.22
C GLY A 253 9.09 12.37 -1.84
N GLY A 254 8.80 12.20 -0.54
CA GLY A 254 7.78 11.27 -0.06
C GLY A 254 6.39 11.64 -0.59
N TYR A 255 5.98 12.89 -0.47
CA TYR A 255 4.67 13.31 -1.00
C TYR A 255 4.59 13.21 -2.51
N VAL A 256 5.55 13.74 -3.26
CA VAL A 256 5.48 13.75 -4.73
C VAL A 256 5.52 12.35 -5.31
N TYR A 257 6.48 11.52 -4.87
CA TYR A 257 6.64 10.21 -5.49
C TYR A 257 5.69 9.16 -4.93
N SER A 258 5.48 9.16 -3.62
CA SER A 258 4.69 8.09 -2.99
C SER A 258 3.20 8.40 -3.05
N LEU A 259 2.77 9.59 -2.63
CA LEU A 259 1.39 10.03 -2.74
C LEU A 259 0.94 10.11 -4.20
N GLY A 260 1.81 10.64 -5.09
CA GLY A 260 1.53 10.69 -6.52
C GLY A 260 1.30 9.30 -7.11
N GLY A 261 2.14 8.31 -6.74
CA GLY A 261 1.95 6.93 -7.16
C GLY A 261 0.66 6.31 -6.63
N THR A 262 0.32 6.57 -5.37
CA THR A 262 -0.94 6.13 -4.77
C THR A 262 -2.15 6.72 -5.51
N PHE A 263 -2.15 8.02 -5.73
CA PHE A 263 -3.25 8.69 -6.46
C PHE A 263 -3.40 8.14 -7.88
N LEU A 264 -2.30 7.99 -8.61
CA LEU A 264 -2.35 7.42 -9.97
C LEU A 264 -2.95 6.01 -9.97
N SER A 265 -2.57 5.17 -9.00
CA SER A 265 -3.10 3.82 -8.88
C SER A 265 -4.62 3.81 -8.67
N PHE A 266 -5.11 4.50 -7.64
CA PHE A 266 -6.53 4.53 -7.32
C PHE A 266 -7.36 5.25 -8.39
N LEU A 267 -6.87 6.36 -8.93
CA LEU A 267 -7.59 7.11 -9.95
C LEU A 267 -7.65 6.38 -11.29
N ILE A 268 -6.62 5.61 -11.66
CA ILE A 268 -6.64 4.86 -12.92
C ILE A 268 -7.40 3.54 -12.75
N LEU A 269 -6.99 2.68 -11.84
CA LEU A 269 -7.57 1.35 -11.70
C LEU A 269 -8.98 1.39 -11.10
N GLY A 270 -9.20 2.23 -10.09
CA GLY A 270 -10.49 2.41 -9.45
C GLY A 270 -11.51 3.06 -10.37
N ASN A 271 -11.15 4.15 -11.04
CA ASN A 271 -12.07 4.80 -11.98
C ASN A 271 -12.26 3.99 -13.27
N TYR A 272 -11.30 3.14 -13.67
CA TYR A 272 -11.54 2.17 -14.72
C TYR A 272 -12.71 1.24 -14.36
N SER A 273 -12.62 0.57 -13.22
CA SER A 273 -13.66 -0.37 -12.77
C SER A 273 -14.98 0.32 -12.44
N LEU A 274 -14.95 1.52 -11.87
CA LEU A 274 -16.13 2.35 -11.64
C LEU A 274 -16.77 2.80 -12.97
N GLY A 275 -15.95 3.12 -13.97
CA GLY A 275 -16.42 3.46 -15.32
C GLY A 275 -17.16 2.32 -16.00
N LEU A 276 -16.68 1.08 -15.84
CA LEU A 276 -17.37 -0.11 -16.32
C LEU A 276 -18.76 -0.26 -15.68
N GLN A 277 -18.87 -0.03 -14.36
CA GLN A 277 -20.14 -0.05 -13.65
C GLN A 277 -21.10 1.04 -14.16
N VAL A 278 -20.63 2.28 -14.25
CA VAL A 278 -21.46 3.43 -14.61
C VAL A 278 -21.89 3.37 -16.08
N SER A 279 -21.03 2.88 -16.96
CA SER A 279 -21.36 2.70 -18.39
C SER A 279 -22.21 1.46 -18.67
N GLY A 280 -22.43 0.61 -17.68
CA GLY A 280 -23.16 -0.66 -17.86
C GLY A 280 -22.40 -1.72 -18.65
N LYS A 281 -21.09 -1.53 -18.89
CA LYS A 281 -20.25 -2.53 -19.59
C LYS A 281 -19.98 -3.76 -18.72
N LEU A 282 -19.94 -3.59 -17.41
CA LEU A 282 -19.81 -4.67 -16.44
C LEU A 282 -20.56 -4.28 -15.16
N ASP A 283 -21.44 -5.14 -14.68
CA ASP A 283 -22.10 -4.97 -13.39
C ASP A 283 -21.18 -5.45 -12.25
N VAL A 284 -20.22 -4.60 -11.91
CA VAL A 284 -19.19 -4.88 -10.90
C VAL A 284 -19.81 -5.09 -9.52
N LEU A 285 -20.79 -4.26 -9.15
CA LEU A 285 -21.50 -4.36 -7.86
C LEU A 285 -22.34 -5.63 -7.77
N GLY A 286 -22.99 -6.03 -8.87
CA GLY A 286 -23.75 -7.28 -8.96
C GLY A 286 -22.83 -8.50 -8.85
N ILE A 287 -21.66 -8.49 -9.50
CA ILE A 287 -20.67 -9.57 -9.39
C ILE A 287 -20.19 -9.69 -7.95
N TYR A 288 -19.82 -8.58 -7.31
CA TYR A 288 -19.40 -8.58 -5.91
C TYR A 288 -20.52 -9.09 -4.99
N GLY A 289 -21.75 -8.60 -5.15
CA GLY A 289 -22.90 -9.03 -4.36
C GLY A 289 -23.25 -10.51 -4.52
N GLY A 290 -23.07 -11.06 -5.72
CA GLY A 290 -23.33 -12.47 -6.00
C GLY A 290 -22.20 -13.41 -5.56
N ALA A 291 -20.96 -13.06 -5.83
CA ALA A 291 -19.80 -13.85 -5.46
C ALA A 291 -19.37 -13.67 -3.98
N GLY A 292 -19.67 -12.53 -3.36
CA GLY A 292 -19.22 -12.14 -2.02
C GLY A 292 -17.71 -12.00 -1.88
N ASP A 293 -17.00 -11.85 -2.99
CA ASP A 293 -15.55 -12.00 -3.07
C ASP A 293 -14.96 -10.95 -4.03
N LEU A 294 -14.05 -10.13 -3.51
CA LEU A 294 -13.38 -9.09 -4.27
C LEU A 294 -12.35 -9.66 -5.27
N TYR A 295 -11.83 -10.84 -5.05
CA TYR A 295 -10.79 -11.42 -5.91
C TYR A 295 -11.34 -11.80 -7.29
N SER A 296 -12.45 -12.54 -7.32
CA SER A 296 -13.17 -12.86 -8.56
C SER A 296 -13.70 -11.62 -9.25
N THR A 297 -14.13 -10.61 -8.49
CA THR A 297 -14.55 -9.31 -9.03
C THR A 297 -13.40 -8.60 -9.73
N ILE A 298 -12.20 -8.56 -9.14
CA ILE A 298 -11.01 -7.98 -9.78
C ILE A 298 -10.66 -8.73 -11.07
N ILE A 299 -10.72 -10.07 -11.07
CA ILE A 299 -10.48 -10.87 -12.27
C ILE A 299 -11.49 -10.53 -13.36
N ALA A 300 -12.78 -10.43 -13.02
CA ALA A 300 -13.82 -10.05 -13.99
C ALA A 300 -13.56 -8.64 -14.57
N ILE A 301 -13.10 -7.68 -13.75
CA ILE A 301 -12.69 -6.35 -14.21
C ILE A 301 -11.51 -6.46 -15.19
N VAL A 302 -10.48 -7.22 -14.85
CA VAL A 302 -9.30 -7.38 -15.72
C VAL A 302 -9.64 -8.13 -17.01
N ASP A 303 -10.58 -9.07 -16.97
CA ASP A 303 -11.03 -9.82 -18.14
C ASP A 303 -11.76 -8.92 -19.19
N THR A 304 -12.18 -7.71 -18.81
CA THR A 304 -12.71 -6.72 -19.78
C THR A 304 -11.64 -6.01 -20.59
N LEU A 305 -10.37 -6.06 -20.16
CA LEU A 305 -9.26 -5.43 -20.87
C LEU A 305 -8.86 -6.21 -22.11
N PRO A 306 -8.46 -5.54 -23.20
CA PRO A 306 -7.82 -6.23 -24.32
C PRO A 306 -6.61 -7.04 -23.83
N LEU A 307 -6.38 -8.20 -24.43
CA LEU A 307 -5.29 -9.11 -24.03
C LEU A 307 -5.27 -9.42 -22.52
N ALA A 308 -6.43 -9.65 -21.91
CA ALA A 308 -6.59 -9.93 -20.49
C ALA A 308 -5.56 -10.93 -19.90
N PRO A 309 -5.21 -12.06 -20.57
CA PRO A 309 -4.17 -12.95 -20.06
C PRO A 309 -2.80 -12.27 -19.89
N MET A 310 -2.43 -11.37 -20.80
CA MET A 310 -1.19 -10.60 -20.68
C MET A 310 -1.25 -9.62 -19.49
N VAL A 311 -2.40 -8.99 -19.29
CA VAL A 311 -2.62 -8.08 -18.15
C VAL A 311 -2.58 -8.84 -16.82
N LEU A 312 -3.16 -10.03 -16.76
CA LEU A 312 -3.08 -10.89 -15.57
C LEU A 312 -1.63 -11.31 -15.25
N VAL A 313 -0.83 -11.62 -16.28
CA VAL A 313 0.61 -11.90 -16.11
C VAL A 313 1.34 -10.65 -15.61
N LEU A 314 1.04 -9.48 -16.15
CA LEU A 314 1.64 -8.22 -15.70
C LEU A 314 1.23 -7.89 -14.26
N LEU A 315 -0.03 -8.13 -13.90
CA LEU A 315 -0.55 -7.91 -12.55
C LEU A 315 0.16 -8.80 -11.53
N ILE A 316 0.24 -10.12 -11.77
CA ILE A 316 0.91 -11.04 -10.83
C ILE A 316 2.41 -10.74 -10.73
N ALA A 317 3.07 -10.40 -11.83
CA ALA A 317 4.48 -10.01 -11.82
C ALA A 317 4.71 -8.72 -11.02
N ALA A 318 3.84 -7.72 -11.16
CA ALA A 318 3.88 -6.50 -10.38
C ALA A 318 3.63 -6.78 -8.88
N MET A 319 2.64 -7.59 -8.55
CA MET A 319 2.35 -7.96 -7.15
C MET A 319 3.50 -8.72 -6.49
N ILE A 320 4.13 -9.66 -7.18
CA ILE A 320 5.32 -10.37 -6.68
C ILE A 320 6.49 -9.39 -6.47
N ALA A 321 6.70 -8.45 -7.39
CA ALA A 321 7.74 -7.44 -7.25
C ALA A 321 7.48 -6.48 -6.07
N PHE A 322 6.23 -6.07 -5.84
CA PHE A 322 5.84 -5.30 -4.66
C PHE A 322 6.05 -6.08 -3.37
N TYR A 323 5.66 -7.35 -3.33
CA TYR A 323 5.92 -8.20 -2.18
C TYR A 323 7.40 -8.29 -1.86
N ALA A 324 8.20 -8.61 -2.87
CA ALA A 324 9.64 -8.76 -2.69
C ALA A 324 10.29 -7.47 -2.15
N THR A 325 9.90 -6.29 -2.65
CA THR A 325 10.42 -5.00 -2.14
C THR A 325 9.94 -4.66 -0.73
N SER A 326 8.72 -5.06 -0.37
CA SER A 326 8.20 -4.86 1.00
C SER A 326 8.95 -5.76 2.00
N PHE A 327 9.18 -7.02 1.63
CA PHE A 327 9.91 -7.95 2.51
C PHE A 327 11.39 -7.63 2.65
N ASP A 328 12.03 -7.05 1.66
CA ASP A 328 13.37 -6.49 1.80
C ASP A 328 13.43 -5.48 2.94
N SER A 329 12.48 -4.54 2.97
CA SER A 329 12.39 -3.51 4.00
C SER A 329 12.09 -4.10 5.38
N ILE A 330 11.17 -5.07 5.45
CA ILE A 330 10.79 -5.77 6.68
C ILE A 330 11.98 -6.57 7.22
N ALA A 331 12.64 -7.37 6.38
CA ALA A 331 13.76 -8.19 6.78
C ALA A 331 14.95 -7.33 7.27
N LEU A 332 15.23 -6.22 6.61
CA LEU A 332 16.25 -5.27 7.03
C LEU A 332 15.92 -4.69 8.42
N VAL A 333 14.70 -4.23 8.62
CA VAL A 333 14.28 -3.66 9.92
C VAL A 333 14.24 -4.74 10.99
N ALA A 334 13.66 -5.92 10.73
CA ALA A 334 13.61 -7.02 11.70
C ALA A 334 15.00 -7.47 12.13
N SER A 335 15.96 -7.58 11.19
CA SER A 335 17.34 -7.94 11.50
C SER A 335 18.01 -6.91 12.42
N SER A 336 17.67 -5.62 12.25
CA SER A 336 18.25 -4.55 13.08
C SER A 336 17.91 -4.69 14.57
N TYR A 337 16.78 -5.33 14.91
CA TYR A 337 16.38 -5.60 16.28
C TYR A 337 17.20 -6.71 16.94
N THR A 338 17.84 -7.58 16.14
CA THR A 338 18.66 -8.69 16.64
C THR A 338 20.11 -8.31 16.91
N TYR A 339 20.62 -7.27 16.25
CA TYR A 339 22.01 -6.83 16.41
C TYR A 339 22.18 -5.84 17.59
N LYS A 340 23.29 -6.00 18.32
CA LYS A 340 23.67 -5.04 19.39
C LYS A 340 24.26 -3.75 18.83
N GLN A 341 24.97 -3.82 17.70
CA GLN A 341 25.50 -2.68 16.95
C GLN A 341 25.49 -3.03 15.47
N MET A 342 25.05 -2.12 14.62
CA MET A 342 25.23 -2.24 13.18
C MET A 342 26.55 -1.57 12.81
N THR A 343 27.51 -2.34 12.34
CA THR A 343 28.69 -1.79 11.64
C THR A 343 28.21 -1.35 10.26
N GLY A 344 28.26 -0.03 10.03
CA GLY A 344 27.84 0.53 8.76
C GLY A 344 28.89 0.25 7.67
N ASP A 345 28.66 -0.76 6.86
CA ASP A 345 29.18 -0.93 5.51
C ASP A 345 28.04 -1.42 4.60
#